data_78c8235fba26d876e489f22ec3dbb4cd
#
_entry.id   78c8235fba26d876e489f22ec3dbb4cd
#
_cell.length_a   1.000
_cell.length_b   1.000
_cell.length_c   1.000
_cell.angle_alpha   90.00
_cell.angle_beta   90.00
_cell.angle_gamma   90.00
#
_symmetry.space_group_name_H-M   'P 1'
#
loop_
_entity.id
_entity.type
_entity.pdbx_description
1 polymer ?
#
loop_
_entity_poly.entity_id
_entity_poly.type
_entity_poly.pdbx_seq_one_letter_code
_entity_poly.pdbx_strand_id
1 'polypeptide(L)'
;MMVTTKDTTALSDAELAEMADLCVDREPNFDIGFLSKQREEWVLVTHAREGSKLRGYSFSTLERIGGTPSLLIGLLLVDRNAKADQTLRAVLHDQFRRALLAFPDEDVLLGARLSSPDGFRAFAGLEDVVPRQGYKPTGEDRAWGRRLAKRFGAEKAIDDHTFVMSVPLGPVGCLDYVTSKAALPEGAEDFFVGLRPDQGQRLVVFGWAMAEALASGKLPR
;
A
#
# COMPACT_ATOMS: atom_id res chain seq x y z
N MET A 1 11.90 -9.86 -13.43
CA MET A 1 11.77 -8.61 -12.63
C MET A 1 12.79 -8.68 -11.51
N MET A 2 13.67 -7.70 -11.40
CA MET A 2 14.60 -7.58 -10.28
C MET A 2 13.98 -6.64 -9.25
N VAL A 3 13.96 -7.05 -7.98
CA VAL A 3 13.43 -6.24 -6.89
C VAL A 3 14.54 -5.97 -5.88
N THR A 4 14.67 -4.73 -5.46
CA THR A 4 15.63 -4.28 -4.44
C THR A 4 14.94 -3.40 -3.44
N THR A 5 15.16 -3.66 -2.15
CA THR A 5 14.67 -2.81 -1.06
C THR A 5 15.84 -2.29 -0.26
N LYS A 6 15.78 -1.02 0.09
CA LYS A 6 16.78 -0.33 0.91
C LYS A 6 16.13 0.68 1.85
N ASP A 7 16.92 1.17 2.78
CA ASP A 7 16.53 2.30 3.62
C ASP A 7 16.27 3.54 2.77
N THR A 8 15.24 4.31 3.09
CA THR A 8 14.87 5.54 2.35
C THR A 8 15.95 6.60 2.42
N THR A 9 16.78 6.63 3.48
CA THR A 9 17.93 7.54 3.60
C THR A 9 19.01 7.29 2.56
N ALA A 10 19.03 6.08 1.96
CA ALA A 10 19.96 5.70 0.90
C ALA A 10 19.43 6.02 -0.52
N LEU A 11 18.27 6.69 -0.65
CA LEU A 11 17.77 7.18 -1.93
C LEU A 11 18.61 8.35 -2.43
N SER A 12 19.10 8.25 -3.66
CA SER A 12 19.75 9.35 -4.36
C SER A 12 18.74 10.25 -5.06
N ASP A 13 19.15 11.49 -5.36
CA ASP A 13 18.32 12.42 -6.12
C ASP A 13 18.05 11.92 -7.55
N ALA A 14 18.98 11.19 -8.14
CA ALA A 14 18.79 10.55 -9.45
C ALA A 14 17.68 9.48 -9.42
N GLU A 15 17.60 8.69 -8.35
CA GLU A 15 16.53 7.71 -8.19
C GLU A 15 15.17 8.39 -7.93
N LEU A 16 15.15 9.48 -7.15
CA LEU A 16 13.92 10.26 -6.96
C LEU A 16 13.42 10.86 -8.28
N ALA A 17 14.33 11.36 -9.14
CA ALA A 17 13.97 11.84 -10.46
C ALA A 17 13.40 10.72 -11.35
N GLU A 18 14.03 9.54 -11.38
CA GLU A 18 13.53 8.39 -12.13
C GLU A 18 12.15 7.91 -11.62
N MET A 19 11.93 7.98 -10.31
CA MET A 19 10.62 7.65 -9.71
C MET A 19 9.54 8.65 -10.11
N ALA A 20 9.87 9.95 -10.14
CA ALA A 20 8.97 10.99 -10.61
C ALA A 20 8.65 10.85 -12.10
N ASP A 21 9.64 10.54 -12.92
CA ASP A 21 9.47 10.32 -14.37
C ASP A 21 8.52 9.15 -14.67
N LEU A 22 8.43 8.16 -13.79
CA LEU A 22 7.53 7.02 -13.96
C LEU A 22 6.05 7.43 -13.95
N CYS A 23 5.70 8.56 -13.36
CA CYS A 23 4.33 9.05 -13.22
C CYS A 23 4.07 10.45 -13.80
N VAL A 24 5.01 11.01 -14.57
CA VAL A 24 4.90 12.39 -15.08
C VAL A 24 3.62 12.66 -15.89
N ASP A 25 3.16 11.67 -16.66
CA ASP A 25 1.95 11.77 -17.49
C ASP A 25 0.68 11.24 -16.80
N ARG A 26 0.67 11.22 -15.47
CA ARG A 26 -0.41 10.60 -14.69
C ARG A 26 -1.01 11.56 -13.67
N GLU A 27 -2.24 11.26 -13.31
CA GLU A 27 -2.92 11.89 -12.19
C GLU A 27 -3.30 10.82 -11.17
N PRO A 28 -2.85 10.92 -9.90
CA PRO A 28 -1.96 11.98 -9.37
C PRO A 28 -0.53 11.85 -9.86
N ASN A 29 0.14 13.00 -10.01
CA ASN A 29 1.57 13.07 -10.30
C ASN A 29 2.37 13.21 -8.99
N PHE A 30 3.41 12.38 -8.86
CA PHE A 30 4.30 12.42 -7.70
C PHE A 30 5.62 13.09 -8.11
N ASP A 31 5.72 14.39 -7.90
CA ASP A 31 6.93 15.13 -8.17
C ASP A 31 8.08 14.79 -7.20
N ILE A 32 9.30 15.23 -7.53
CA ILE A 32 10.49 14.99 -6.72
C ILE A 32 10.33 15.56 -5.31
N GLY A 33 9.70 16.72 -5.15
CA GLY A 33 9.48 17.35 -3.85
C GLY A 33 8.56 16.53 -2.95
N PHE A 34 7.50 15.94 -3.52
CA PHE A 34 6.62 15.02 -2.82
C PHE A 34 7.35 13.72 -2.44
N LEU A 35 8.08 13.10 -3.39
CA LEU A 35 8.82 11.87 -3.14
C LEU A 35 9.93 12.06 -2.10
N SER A 36 10.57 13.25 -2.07
CA SER A 36 11.56 13.60 -1.05
C SER A 36 10.93 13.63 0.35
N LYS A 37 9.68 14.12 0.50
CA LYS A 37 8.96 14.06 1.78
C LYS A 37 8.62 12.63 2.19
N GLN A 38 8.29 11.75 1.23
CA GLN A 38 8.05 10.33 1.54
C GLN A 38 9.29 9.66 2.13
N ARG A 39 10.49 10.10 1.75
CA ARG A 39 11.76 9.63 2.34
C ARG A 39 11.88 9.91 3.85
N GLU A 40 11.22 10.96 4.34
CA GLU A 40 11.20 11.31 5.77
C GLU A 40 10.09 10.57 6.55
N GLU A 41 9.02 10.18 5.85
CA GLU A 41 7.84 9.54 6.44
C GLU A 41 7.97 8.01 6.58
N TRP A 42 8.69 7.38 5.64
CA TRP A 42 8.79 5.93 5.50
C TRP A 42 10.22 5.44 5.65
N VAL A 43 10.37 4.20 6.12
CA VAL A 43 11.68 3.61 6.42
C VAL A 43 12.30 2.90 5.21
N LEU A 44 11.47 2.22 4.42
CA LEU A 44 11.92 1.38 3.32
C LEU A 44 11.41 1.89 1.98
N VAL A 45 12.24 1.80 0.96
CA VAL A 45 11.86 1.94 -0.43
C VAL A 45 12.19 0.66 -1.20
N THR A 46 11.21 0.16 -1.94
CA THR A 46 11.34 -1.01 -2.82
C THR A 46 11.26 -0.55 -4.26
N HIS A 47 12.23 -0.92 -5.08
CA HIS A 47 12.24 -0.70 -6.53
C HIS A 47 12.07 -2.04 -7.27
N ALA A 48 11.21 -2.05 -8.27
CA ALA A 48 11.07 -3.17 -9.22
C ALA A 48 11.56 -2.73 -10.60
N ARG A 49 12.54 -3.46 -11.15
CA ARG A 49 13.19 -3.12 -12.42
C ARG A 49 13.13 -4.25 -13.43
N GLU A 50 12.96 -3.87 -14.69
CA GLU A 50 13.15 -4.75 -15.84
C GLU A 50 14.39 -4.29 -16.61
N GLY A 51 15.50 -5.02 -16.47
CA GLY A 51 16.80 -4.51 -16.88
C GLY A 51 17.16 -3.24 -16.11
N SER A 52 17.49 -2.18 -16.82
CA SER A 52 17.77 -0.87 -16.22
C SER A 52 16.52 -0.04 -15.94
N LYS A 53 15.35 -0.37 -16.55
CA LYS A 53 14.15 0.46 -16.47
C LYS A 53 13.38 0.21 -15.17
N LEU A 54 13.06 1.27 -14.43
CA LEU A 54 12.15 1.23 -13.29
C LEU A 54 10.73 0.91 -13.79
N ARG A 55 10.05 -0.04 -13.13
CA ARG A 55 8.69 -0.48 -13.47
C ARG A 55 7.69 -0.26 -12.34
N GLY A 56 8.19 -0.05 -11.14
CA GLY A 56 7.36 0.27 -9.99
C GLY A 56 8.22 0.50 -8.75
N TYR A 57 7.62 1.14 -7.77
CA TYR A 57 8.25 1.37 -6.48
C TYR A 57 7.22 1.45 -5.36
N SER A 58 7.67 1.24 -4.14
CA SER A 58 6.85 1.38 -2.94
C SER A 58 7.66 1.97 -1.80
N PHE A 59 7.04 2.91 -1.07
CA PHE A 59 7.49 3.32 0.26
C PHE A 59 6.70 2.56 1.31
N SER A 60 7.40 1.99 2.28
CA SER A 60 6.77 1.13 3.30
C SER A 60 7.52 1.17 4.64
N THR A 61 6.89 0.63 5.65
CA THR A 61 7.52 0.39 6.96
C THR A 61 7.09 -0.97 7.50
N LEU A 62 8.04 -1.68 8.10
CA LEU A 62 7.78 -2.86 8.93
C LEU A 62 7.91 -2.44 10.39
N GLU A 63 6.83 -2.55 11.16
CA GLU A 63 6.79 -2.14 12.57
C GLU A 63 5.80 -2.99 13.36
N ARG A 64 5.78 -2.82 14.68
CA ARG A 64 4.71 -3.38 15.53
C ARG A 64 3.71 -2.30 15.92
N ILE A 65 2.45 -2.53 15.59
CA ILE A 65 1.34 -1.67 16.02
C ILE A 65 0.60 -2.39 17.15
N GLY A 66 0.70 -1.87 18.37
CA GLY A 66 0.09 -2.51 19.54
C GLY A 66 0.60 -3.94 19.80
N GLY A 67 1.86 -4.22 19.45
CA GLY A 67 2.49 -5.53 19.55
C GLY A 67 2.38 -6.41 18.31
N THR A 68 1.46 -6.11 17.39
CA THR A 68 1.21 -6.90 16.18
C THR A 68 2.18 -6.51 15.06
N PRO A 69 2.88 -7.48 14.42
CA PRO A 69 3.66 -7.25 13.22
C PRO A 69 2.84 -6.60 12.12
N SER A 70 3.33 -5.54 11.53
CA SER A 70 2.59 -4.77 10.54
C SER A 70 3.49 -4.30 9.40
N LEU A 71 3.06 -4.54 8.18
CA LEU A 71 3.60 -3.95 6.96
C LEU A 71 2.67 -2.81 6.54
N LEU A 72 3.18 -1.59 6.57
CA LEU A 72 2.42 -0.41 6.14
C LEU A 72 2.92 0.07 4.79
N ILE A 73 2.01 0.21 3.83
CA ILE A 73 2.31 0.81 2.54
C ILE A 73 1.90 2.28 2.57
N GLY A 74 2.89 3.16 2.43
CA GLY A 74 2.69 4.61 2.34
C GLY A 74 2.33 5.05 0.94
N LEU A 75 3.12 4.58 -0.02
CA LEU A 75 2.96 4.84 -1.44
C LEU A 75 3.35 3.60 -2.23
N LEU A 76 2.56 3.21 -3.20
CA LEU A 76 2.86 2.13 -4.14
C LEU A 76 2.45 2.57 -5.53
N LEU A 77 3.40 2.55 -6.46
CA LEU A 77 3.19 2.89 -7.85
C LEU A 77 3.77 1.81 -8.76
N VAL A 78 3.01 1.45 -9.80
CA VAL A 78 3.40 0.46 -10.80
C VAL A 78 3.19 1.04 -12.19
N ASP A 79 4.15 0.85 -13.10
CA ASP A 79 4.05 1.30 -14.49
C ASP A 79 2.87 0.62 -15.22
N ARG A 80 2.08 1.42 -15.94
CA ARG A 80 0.94 0.95 -16.74
C ARG A 80 1.41 0.25 -18.01
N ASN A 81 1.65 -1.04 -17.92
CA ASN A 81 2.04 -1.87 -19.06
C ASN A 81 1.54 -3.31 -18.87
N ALA A 82 1.79 -4.17 -19.86
CA ALA A 82 1.36 -5.58 -19.84
C ALA A 82 1.96 -6.40 -18.70
N LYS A 83 2.98 -5.89 -18.00
CA LYS A 83 3.64 -6.54 -16.85
C LYS A 83 3.28 -5.90 -15.51
N ALA A 84 2.28 -5.01 -15.45
CA ALA A 84 1.89 -4.30 -14.24
C ALA A 84 1.61 -5.27 -13.08
N ASP A 85 0.78 -6.30 -13.30
CA ASP A 85 0.47 -7.30 -12.27
C ASP A 85 1.70 -8.10 -11.82
N GLN A 86 2.61 -8.42 -12.74
CA GLN A 86 3.87 -9.08 -12.40
C GLN A 86 4.76 -8.17 -11.54
N THR A 87 4.79 -6.87 -11.84
CA THR A 87 5.55 -5.88 -11.09
C THR A 87 4.98 -5.72 -9.68
N LEU A 88 3.66 -5.59 -9.57
CA LEU A 88 2.96 -5.49 -8.28
C LEU A 88 3.27 -6.71 -7.40
N ARG A 89 3.07 -7.92 -7.95
CA ARG A 89 3.39 -9.17 -7.23
C ARG A 89 4.83 -9.24 -6.78
N ALA A 90 5.76 -8.82 -7.62
CA ALA A 90 7.19 -8.85 -7.28
C ALA A 90 7.53 -7.90 -6.12
N VAL A 91 6.95 -6.69 -6.10
CA VAL A 91 7.11 -5.73 -5.00
C VAL A 91 6.54 -6.29 -3.70
N LEU A 92 5.29 -6.75 -3.72
CA LEU A 92 4.63 -7.28 -2.52
C LEU A 92 5.31 -8.54 -2.01
N HIS A 93 5.75 -9.44 -2.90
CA HIS A 93 6.49 -10.64 -2.52
C HIS A 93 7.79 -10.29 -1.76
N ASP A 94 8.57 -9.30 -2.23
CA ASP A 94 9.78 -8.88 -1.49
C ASP A 94 9.42 -8.29 -0.12
N GLN A 95 8.37 -7.48 -0.03
CA GLN A 95 7.91 -6.89 1.23
C GLN A 95 7.45 -7.97 2.23
N PHE A 96 6.65 -8.95 1.80
CA PHE A 96 6.22 -10.06 2.65
C PHE A 96 7.36 -11.00 3.03
N ARG A 97 8.31 -11.25 2.12
CA ARG A 97 9.52 -12.00 2.46
C ARG A 97 10.33 -11.30 3.56
N ARG A 98 10.41 -9.97 3.53
CA ARG A 98 11.05 -9.18 4.60
C ARG A 98 10.27 -9.25 5.90
N ALA A 99 8.94 -9.20 5.82
CA ALA A 99 8.09 -9.35 6.99
C ALA A 99 8.28 -10.73 7.65
N LEU A 100 8.32 -11.82 6.87
CA LEU A 100 8.64 -13.17 7.36
C LEU A 100 10.00 -13.24 8.07
N LEU A 101 11.03 -12.57 7.52
CA LEU A 101 12.36 -12.56 8.13
C LEU A 101 12.41 -11.73 9.43
N ALA A 102 11.62 -10.66 9.51
CA ALA A 102 11.56 -9.78 10.67
C ALA A 102 10.66 -10.36 11.79
N PHE A 103 9.63 -11.11 11.41
CA PHE A 103 8.60 -11.64 12.29
C PHE A 103 8.32 -13.12 11.96
N PRO A 104 9.30 -14.01 12.20
CA PRO A 104 9.11 -15.44 11.93
C PRO A 104 7.97 -16.00 12.77
N ASP A 105 7.16 -16.88 12.14
CA ASP A 105 6.04 -17.59 12.76
C ASP A 105 4.92 -16.69 13.33
N GLU A 106 4.85 -15.41 12.87
CA GLU A 106 3.79 -14.49 13.26
C GLU A 106 2.94 -14.06 12.05
N ASP A 107 1.65 -13.88 12.29
CA ASP A 107 0.76 -13.25 11.32
C ASP A 107 1.13 -11.77 11.16
N VAL A 108 1.09 -11.28 9.92
CA VAL A 108 1.45 -9.91 9.59
C VAL A 108 0.26 -9.16 9.03
N LEU A 109 -0.10 -8.05 9.64
CA LEU A 109 -1.12 -7.15 9.12
C LEU A 109 -0.52 -6.32 7.99
N LEU A 110 -1.17 -6.30 6.81
CA LEU A 110 -0.93 -5.29 5.78
C LEU A 110 -1.91 -4.15 5.97
N GLY A 111 -1.44 -2.91 6.02
CA GLY A 111 -2.28 -1.71 6.08
C GLY A 111 -1.89 -0.68 5.01
N ALA A 112 -2.90 -0.05 4.40
CA ALA A 112 -2.70 1.03 3.43
C ALA A 112 -3.85 2.04 3.45
N ARG A 113 -3.62 3.19 2.80
CA ARG A 113 -4.63 4.21 2.48
C ARG A 113 -4.90 4.15 0.98
N LEU A 114 -6.16 4.04 0.58
CA LEU A 114 -6.55 3.95 -0.82
C LEU A 114 -7.35 5.19 -1.23
N SER A 115 -7.08 5.71 -2.43
CA SER A 115 -7.87 6.76 -3.08
C SER A 115 -8.63 6.23 -4.30
N SER A 116 -8.33 5.01 -4.76
CA SER A 116 -9.01 4.34 -5.87
C SER A 116 -9.21 2.85 -5.61
N PRO A 117 -10.18 2.22 -6.26
CA PRO A 117 -10.44 0.77 -6.12
C PRO A 117 -9.25 -0.11 -6.49
N ASP A 118 -8.39 0.35 -7.40
CA ASP A 118 -7.24 -0.43 -7.88
C ASP A 118 -6.27 -0.80 -6.73
N GLY A 119 -6.23 0.01 -5.68
CA GLY A 119 -5.43 -0.25 -4.47
C GLY A 119 -5.76 -1.57 -3.77
N PHE A 120 -6.99 -2.11 -3.92
CA PHE A 120 -7.36 -3.42 -3.40
C PHE A 120 -6.53 -4.57 -3.98
N ARG A 121 -5.88 -4.38 -5.15
CA ARG A 121 -4.98 -5.38 -5.74
C ARG A 121 -3.79 -5.72 -4.84
N ALA A 122 -3.37 -4.77 -4.00
CA ALA A 122 -2.31 -5.02 -3.02
C ALA A 122 -2.72 -6.00 -1.91
N PHE A 123 -4.02 -6.22 -1.73
CA PHE A 123 -4.58 -7.08 -0.71
C PHE A 123 -5.01 -8.47 -1.26
N ALA A 124 -4.75 -8.74 -2.54
CA ALA A 124 -5.08 -10.02 -3.14
C ALA A 124 -4.35 -11.17 -2.43
N GLY A 125 -5.10 -12.20 -2.03
CA GLY A 125 -4.56 -13.36 -1.32
C GLY A 125 -4.34 -13.17 0.18
N LEU A 126 -4.71 -12.02 0.75
CA LEU A 126 -4.76 -11.82 2.20
C LEU A 126 -6.08 -12.29 2.77
N GLU A 127 -6.06 -12.69 4.04
CA GLU A 127 -7.25 -13.07 4.78
C GLU A 127 -7.86 -11.86 5.50
N ASP A 128 -9.14 -11.94 5.78
CA ASP A 128 -9.91 -10.97 6.56
C ASP A 128 -9.67 -9.51 6.15
N VAL A 129 -9.68 -9.26 4.84
CA VAL A 129 -9.55 -7.88 4.31
C VAL A 129 -10.76 -7.04 4.78
N VAL A 130 -10.48 -5.87 5.33
CA VAL A 130 -11.48 -4.92 5.82
C VAL A 130 -11.18 -3.54 5.23
N PRO A 131 -12.21 -2.85 4.67
CA PRO A 131 -13.59 -3.28 4.48
C PRO A 131 -13.74 -4.30 3.34
N ARG A 132 -14.80 -5.11 3.37
CA ARG A 132 -15.22 -6.00 2.28
C ARG A 132 -16.74 -6.02 2.13
N GLN A 133 -17.22 -6.28 0.94
CA GLN A 133 -18.65 -6.27 0.64
C GLN A 133 -19.43 -7.26 1.51
N GLY A 134 -20.61 -6.85 1.97
CA GLY A 134 -21.49 -7.69 2.78
C GLY A 134 -21.01 -7.98 4.20
N TYR A 135 -19.85 -7.46 4.60
CA TYR A 135 -19.29 -7.66 5.94
C TYR A 135 -19.54 -6.46 6.85
N LYS A 136 -20.00 -6.74 8.07
CA LYS A 136 -20.17 -5.73 9.11
C LYS A 136 -18.95 -5.74 10.05
N PRO A 137 -18.16 -4.66 10.09
CA PRO A 137 -16.96 -4.60 10.92
C PRO A 137 -17.25 -4.84 12.40
N THR A 138 -16.40 -5.64 13.03
CA THR A 138 -16.42 -5.93 14.47
C THR A 138 -15.86 -4.75 15.28
N GLY A 139 -15.89 -4.88 16.60
CA GLY A 139 -15.21 -3.91 17.49
C GLY A 139 -13.70 -3.91 17.32
N GLU A 140 -13.11 -5.05 17.02
CA GLU A 140 -11.69 -5.21 16.77
C GLU A 140 -11.28 -4.59 15.43
N ASP A 141 -12.05 -4.82 14.37
CA ASP A 141 -11.80 -4.17 13.07
C ASP A 141 -11.79 -2.65 13.18
N ARG A 142 -12.78 -2.09 13.89
CA ARG A 142 -12.84 -0.64 14.14
C ARG A 142 -11.64 -0.15 14.95
N ALA A 143 -11.18 -0.95 15.93
CA ALA A 143 -9.97 -0.60 16.67
C ALA A 143 -8.73 -0.61 15.78
N TRP A 144 -8.62 -1.56 14.83
CA TRP A 144 -7.55 -1.56 13.83
C TRP A 144 -7.64 -0.36 12.90
N GLY A 145 -8.82 -0.03 12.39
CA GLY A 145 -9.02 1.17 11.59
C GLY A 145 -8.50 2.44 12.29
N ARG A 146 -8.82 2.64 13.57
CA ARG A 146 -8.32 3.78 14.37
C ARG A 146 -6.80 3.77 14.56
N ARG A 147 -6.20 2.60 14.86
CA ARG A 147 -4.73 2.48 15.01
C ARG A 147 -4.02 2.85 13.71
N LEU A 148 -4.51 2.33 12.59
CA LEU A 148 -3.96 2.64 11.28
C LEU A 148 -4.16 4.10 10.90
N ALA A 149 -5.35 4.67 11.10
CA ALA A 149 -5.60 6.08 10.85
C ALA A 149 -4.67 6.98 11.67
N LYS A 150 -4.47 6.65 12.95
CA LYS A 150 -3.50 7.35 13.80
C LYS A 150 -2.09 7.29 13.22
N ARG A 151 -1.65 6.10 12.80
CA ARG A 151 -0.32 5.91 12.20
C ARG A 151 -0.17 6.66 10.87
N PHE A 152 -1.24 6.80 10.12
CA PHE A 152 -1.31 7.59 8.89
C PHE A 152 -1.56 9.08 9.09
N GLY A 153 -1.51 9.59 10.33
CA GLY A 153 -1.62 11.01 10.64
C GLY A 153 -3.04 11.55 10.79
N ALA A 154 -4.06 10.68 10.92
CA ALA A 154 -5.47 11.07 11.06
C ALA A 154 -6.10 10.56 12.37
N GLU A 155 -5.50 10.87 13.51
CA GLU A 155 -5.86 10.31 14.83
C GLU A 155 -7.34 10.48 15.22
N LYS A 156 -8.02 11.54 14.75
CA LYS A 156 -9.42 11.87 15.13
C LYS A 156 -10.37 11.96 13.94
N ALA A 157 -9.93 11.62 12.75
CA ALA A 157 -10.65 11.89 11.51
C ALA A 157 -10.95 10.62 10.70
N ILE A 158 -11.21 9.50 11.38
CA ILE A 158 -11.70 8.28 10.74
C ILE A 158 -13.14 7.99 11.14
N ASP A 159 -13.98 7.65 10.17
CA ASP A 159 -15.29 7.06 10.40
C ASP A 159 -15.15 5.55 10.65
N ASP A 160 -15.55 5.09 11.82
CA ASP A 160 -15.40 3.70 12.28
C ASP A 160 -16.28 2.68 11.52
N HIS A 161 -17.25 3.14 10.73
CA HIS A 161 -18.15 2.28 9.97
C HIS A 161 -17.73 2.15 8.51
N THR A 162 -17.28 3.27 7.94
CA THR A 162 -16.88 3.34 6.52
C THR A 162 -15.37 3.18 6.31
N PHE A 163 -14.57 3.30 7.36
CA PHE A 163 -13.10 3.35 7.31
C PHE A 163 -12.55 4.51 6.48
N VAL A 164 -13.37 5.50 6.20
CA VAL A 164 -12.92 6.72 5.54
C VAL A 164 -12.22 7.62 6.54
N MET A 165 -11.00 7.99 6.24
CA MET A 165 -10.23 8.97 6.99
C MET A 165 -10.05 10.25 6.17
N SER A 166 -9.85 11.39 6.86
CA SER A 166 -9.50 12.66 6.24
C SER A 166 -8.08 13.06 6.62
N VAL A 167 -7.26 13.40 5.64
CA VAL A 167 -5.89 13.86 5.80
C VAL A 167 -5.70 15.18 5.06
N PRO A 168 -4.64 15.95 5.36
CA PRO A 168 -4.27 17.11 4.55
C PRO A 168 -4.18 16.73 3.07
N LEU A 169 -4.53 17.66 2.19
CA LEU A 169 -4.46 17.46 0.75
C LEU A 169 -3.03 17.11 0.31
N GLY A 170 -2.94 16.13 -0.59
CA GLY A 170 -1.70 15.70 -1.18
C GLY A 170 -1.88 14.37 -1.88
N PRO A 171 -1.04 14.05 -2.87
CA PRO A 171 -1.03 12.73 -3.48
C PRO A 171 -0.51 11.71 -2.45
N VAL A 172 -1.34 10.78 -2.02
CA VAL A 172 -0.96 9.66 -1.15
C VAL A 172 -1.78 8.47 -1.55
N GLY A 173 -1.18 7.31 -1.60
CA GLY A 173 -1.97 6.13 -1.82
C GLY A 173 -1.22 4.93 -2.35
N CYS A 174 -1.98 3.89 -2.50
CA CYS A 174 -1.55 2.61 -2.99
C CYS A 174 -2.28 2.36 -4.30
N LEU A 175 -1.56 2.38 -5.42
CA LEU A 175 -2.11 2.20 -6.77
C LEU A 175 -3.27 3.18 -7.05
N ASP A 176 -3.00 4.47 -7.00
CA ASP A 176 -4.01 5.54 -7.16
C ASP A 176 -4.57 5.68 -8.59
N TYR A 177 -4.28 4.74 -9.47
CA TYR A 177 -4.76 4.68 -10.85
C TYR A 177 -4.91 3.22 -11.29
N VAL A 178 -5.68 3.01 -12.35
CA VAL A 178 -5.88 1.65 -12.92
C VAL A 178 -4.56 1.11 -13.46
N THR A 179 -4.04 0.05 -12.85
CA THR A 179 -2.80 -0.62 -13.23
C THR A 179 -3.03 -1.83 -14.13
N SER A 180 -4.17 -2.50 -13.97
CA SER A 180 -4.49 -3.75 -14.64
C SER A 180 -5.94 -3.78 -15.12
N LYS A 181 -6.22 -4.64 -16.11
CA LYS A 181 -7.56 -4.96 -16.56
C LYS A 181 -8.17 -6.17 -15.84
N ALA A 182 -7.43 -6.82 -14.95
CA ALA A 182 -7.95 -7.92 -14.16
C ALA A 182 -9.08 -7.43 -13.25
N ALA A 183 -10.02 -8.33 -12.93
CA ALA A 183 -11.15 -7.99 -12.07
C ALA A 183 -10.65 -7.54 -10.67
N LEU A 184 -11.37 -6.58 -10.11
CA LEU A 184 -11.24 -6.20 -8.70
C LEU A 184 -12.02 -7.19 -7.82
N PRO A 185 -11.77 -7.24 -6.51
CA PRO A 185 -12.66 -7.93 -5.58
C PRO A 185 -14.08 -7.42 -5.73
N GLU A 186 -15.05 -8.32 -5.56
CA GLU A 186 -16.47 -7.98 -5.65
C GLU A 186 -16.82 -6.82 -4.72
N GLY A 187 -17.52 -5.81 -5.22
CA GLY A 187 -17.94 -4.63 -4.48
C GLY A 187 -16.82 -3.67 -4.06
N ALA A 188 -15.59 -3.87 -4.51
CA ALA A 188 -14.49 -2.96 -4.17
C ALA A 188 -14.76 -1.52 -4.62
N GLU A 189 -15.44 -1.33 -5.74
CA GLU A 189 -15.78 -0.01 -6.28
C GLU A 189 -16.79 0.73 -5.41
N ASP A 190 -17.69 0.00 -4.71
CA ASP A 190 -18.73 0.58 -3.89
C ASP A 190 -18.18 1.43 -2.73
N PHE A 191 -17.00 1.05 -2.20
CA PHE A 191 -16.34 1.78 -1.11
C PHE A 191 -15.82 3.16 -1.54
N PHE A 192 -15.75 3.42 -2.85
CA PHE A 192 -15.29 4.69 -3.41
C PHE A 192 -16.44 5.57 -3.91
N VAL A 193 -17.67 5.06 -3.90
CA VAL A 193 -18.86 5.88 -4.20
C VAL A 193 -18.99 6.96 -3.13
N GLY A 194 -18.82 8.21 -3.55
CA GLY A 194 -18.87 9.37 -2.64
C GLY A 194 -17.58 9.68 -1.89
N LEU A 195 -16.53 8.87 -2.02
CA LEU A 195 -15.20 9.23 -1.53
C LEU A 195 -14.68 10.47 -2.28
N ARG A 196 -14.09 11.40 -1.54
CA ARG A 196 -13.57 12.67 -2.07
C ARG A 196 -12.04 12.77 -1.89
N PRO A 197 -11.25 12.07 -2.73
CA PRO A 197 -9.78 12.14 -2.66
C PRO A 197 -9.26 13.56 -2.88
N ASP A 198 -9.96 14.37 -3.67
CA ASP A 198 -9.73 15.79 -3.90
C ASP A 198 -9.88 16.65 -2.63
N GLN A 199 -10.58 16.14 -1.63
CA GLN A 199 -10.76 16.78 -0.31
C GLN A 199 -9.93 16.09 0.80
N GLY A 200 -8.96 15.25 0.44
CA GLY A 200 -8.11 14.54 1.40
C GLY A 200 -8.73 13.26 1.98
N GLN A 201 -9.90 12.81 1.48
CA GLN A 201 -10.47 11.56 1.95
C GLN A 201 -9.72 10.35 1.38
N ARG A 202 -9.50 9.35 2.24
CA ARG A 202 -8.86 8.07 1.91
C ARG A 202 -9.58 6.94 2.63
N LEU A 203 -9.66 5.79 1.96
CA LEU A 203 -10.16 4.56 2.58
C LEU A 203 -8.99 3.84 3.26
N VAL A 204 -9.10 3.60 4.56
CA VAL A 204 -8.16 2.71 5.26
C VAL A 204 -8.55 1.28 4.98
N VAL A 205 -7.60 0.49 4.48
CA VAL A 205 -7.78 -0.94 4.20
C VAL A 205 -6.69 -1.70 4.92
N PHE A 206 -7.04 -2.84 5.49
CA PHE A 206 -6.09 -3.80 6.05
C PHE A 206 -6.51 -5.23 5.79
N GLY A 207 -5.58 -6.16 5.90
CA GLY A 207 -5.79 -7.59 5.75
C GLY A 207 -4.62 -8.36 6.36
N TRP A 208 -4.76 -9.67 6.50
CA TRP A 208 -3.79 -10.50 7.21
C TRP A 208 -3.04 -11.44 6.27
N ALA A 209 -1.73 -11.40 6.35
CA ALA A 209 -0.84 -12.41 5.79
C ALA A 209 -0.55 -13.42 6.89
N MET A 210 -1.15 -14.60 6.80
CA MET A 210 -1.00 -15.64 7.80
C MET A 210 0.42 -16.21 7.80
N ALA A 211 0.97 -16.53 8.96
CA ALA A 211 2.32 -17.05 9.13
C ALA A 211 2.59 -18.29 8.25
N GLU A 212 1.64 -19.21 8.17
CA GLU A 212 1.75 -20.41 7.33
C GLU A 212 1.84 -20.07 5.83
N ALA A 213 1.05 -19.08 5.38
CA ALA A 213 1.07 -18.62 3.99
C ALA A 213 2.37 -17.93 3.65
N LEU A 214 2.90 -17.12 4.57
CA LEU A 214 4.21 -16.47 4.46
C LEU A 214 5.33 -17.52 4.38
N ALA A 215 5.37 -18.48 5.31
CA ALA A 215 6.37 -19.54 5.37
C ALA A 215 6.35 -20.44 4.12
N SER A 216 5.17 -20.69 3.54
CA SER A 216 5.04 -21.49 2.32
C SER A 216 5.35 -20.74 1.02
N GLY A 217 5.62 -19.42 1.09
CA GLY A 217 5.88 -18.56 -0.08
C GLY A 217 4.68 -18.41 -1.03
N LYS A 218 3.46 -18.63 -0.54
CA LYS A 218 2.23 -18.57 -1.36
C LYS A 218 1.67 -17.17 -1.55
N LEU A 219 2.16 -16.17 -0.81
CA LEU A 219 1.75 -14.78 -0.94
C LEU A 219 2.74 -13.94 -1.73
N PRO A 220 2.27 -12.90 -2.43
CA PRO A 220 0.92 -12.69 -2.98
C PRO A 220 0.72 -13.50 -4.26
N ARG A 221 -0.49 -13.86 -4.58
CA ARG A 221 -0.82 -14.58 -5.83
C ARG A 221 -1.18 -13.63 -6.96
#